data_88d17687801e314fefc5ab4bb4280459
#
_entry.id   88d17687801e314fefc5ab4bb4280459
#
_cell.length_a   1.000
_cell.length_b   1.000
_cell.length_c   1.000
_cell.angle_alpha   90.00
_cell.angle_beta   90.00
_cell.angle_gamma   90.00
#
_symmetry.space_group_name_H-M   'P 1'
#
loop_
_entity.id
_entity.type
_entity.pdbx_description
1 polymer ?
#
loop_
_entity_poly.entity_id
_entity_poly.type
_entity_poly.pdbx_seq_one_letter_code
_entity_poly.pdbx_strand_id
1 'polypeptide(L)'
;VPPKHIRGKCFRDVRNVGYNTPDTPANDAAFGRPSGGDRGMGAFPQVRKVSLVEQGTHAEIAMVIKRLACGETTAMQALWRHIPAGSLLLEDRGFFSYSLWKRALAEHVQLLARVKSNLIPEPIRHLSDGSYLAKIYRNFYDRSKDRNGIVVRVIRYKLDDPQGVRHHEEHVLMTTLLDESEHSALELICLSHERWEEELTYDEQKTHQD
;
A
#
# COMPACT_ATOMS: atom_id res chain seq x y z
N VAL A 1 -1.01 -16.15 17.57
CA VAL A 1 0.42 -16.50 17.58
C VAL A 1 1.12 -15.42 16.79
N PRO A 2 2.05 -14.64 17.38
CA PRO A 2 2.71 -13.58 16.63
C PRO A 2 3.43 -14.19 15.42
N PRO A 3 3.38 -13.54 14.24
CA PRO A 3 4.05 -14.02 13.06
C PRO A 3 5.54 -14.19 13.37
N LYS A 4 6.09 -15.34 13.00
CA LYS A 4 7.54 -15.55 13.05
C LYS A 4 8.14 -14.46 12.18
N HIS A 5 8.87 -13.54 12.81
CA HIS A 5 9.54 -12.44 12.12
C HIS A 5 10.12 -12.95 10.81
N ILE A 6 9.72 -12.35 9.71
CA ILE A 6 10.38 -12.54 8.41
C ILE A 6 11.82 -12.10 8.64
N ARG A 7 12.69 -13.07 8.88
CA ARG A 7 14.00 -12.87 9.48
C ARG A 7 14.80 -11.85 8.68
N GLY A 8 15.23 -10.77 9.34
CA GLY A 8 16.23 -9.83 8.83
C GLY A 8 15.73 -8.74 7.88
N LYS A 9 14.42 -8.62 7.63
CA LYS A 9 13.90 -7.54 6.79
C LYS A 9 13.42 -6.37 7.64
N CYS A 10 13.76 -5.16 7.21
CA CYS A 10 13.24 -3.94 7.79
C CYS A 10 11.87 -3.66 7.13
N PHE A 11 10.80 -3.66 7.92
CA PHE A 11 9.46 -3.37 7.43
C PHE A 11 9.24 -1.87 7.36
N ARG A 12 8.73 -1.41 6.22
CA ARG A 12 8.33 -0.03 5.99
C ARG A 12 6.90 0.02 5.51
N ASP A 13 6.12 0.90 6.08
CA ASP A 13 4.74 1.16 5.68
C ASP A 13 4.64 2.57 5.09
N VAL A 14 3.87 2.69 4.00
CA VAL A 14 3.56 3.98 3.40
C VAL A 14 2.17 4.40 3.82
N ARG A 15 2.09 5.51 4.55
CA ARG A 15 0.83 6.09 5.02
C ARG A 15 0.51 7.36 4.26
N ASN A 16 -0.74 7.50 3.87
CA ASN A 16 -1.27 8.70 3.23
C ASN A 16 -2.43 9.24 4.06
N VAL A 17 -2.29 10.46 4.56
CA VAL A 17 -3.31 11.11 5.39
C VAL A 17 -3.55 12.52 4.88
N GLY A 18 -4.81 12.90 4.76
CA GLY A 18 -5.23 14.28 4.53
C GLY A 18 -5.43 15.01 5.86
N TYR A 19 -4.89 16.22 5.96
CA TYR A 19 -5.10 17.09 7.12
C TYR A 19 -5.73 18.41 6.68
N ASN A 20 -6.73 18.87 7.44
CA ASN A 20 -7.25 20.21 7.30
C ASN A 20 -6.19 21.24 7.71
N THR A 21 -6.11 22.32 6.97
CA THR A 21 -5.29 23.49 7.35
C THR A 21 -6.21 24.65 7.68
N PRO A 22 -5.73 25.66 8.44
CA PRO A 22 -6.51 26.86 8.72
C PRO A 22 -7.10 27.47 7.44
N ASP A 23 -8.34 27.93 7.53
CA ASP A 23 -9.06 28.53 6.40
C ASP A 23 -8.54 29.94 6.11
N THR A 24 -7.47 29.99 5.34
CA THR A 24 -6.86 31.24 4.89
C THR A 24 -6.69 31.23 3.37
N PRO A 25 -6.76 32.41 2.70
CA PRO A 25 -6.50 32.51 1.26
C PRO A 25 -5.13 31.96 0.84
N ALA A 26 -4.12 32.11 1.70
CA ALA A 26 -2.78 31.58 1.45
C ALA A 26 -2.75 30.05 1.44
N ASN A 27 -3.42 29.41 2.40
CA ASN A 27 -3.50 27.94 2.47
C ASN A 27 -4.34 27.39 1.32
N ASP A 28 -5.42 28.06 0.94
CA ASP A 28 -6.26 27.66 -0.19
C ASP A 28 -5.45 27.70 -1.51
N ALA A 29 -4.73 28.78 -1.75
CA ALA A 29 -3.86 28.92 -2.92
C ALA A 29 -2.72 27.88 -2.93
N ALA A 30 -2.14 27.57 -1.76
CA ALA A 30 -1.00 26.66 -1.64
C ALA A 30 -1.42 25.19 -1.78
N PHE A 31 -2.53 24.78 -1.17
CA PHE A 31 -2.88 23.36 -1.00
C PHE A 31 -4.13 22.95 -1.75
N GLY A 32 -5.11 23.84 -1.86
CA GLY A 32 -6.42 23.56 -2.47
C GLY A 32 -7.38 22.87 -1.51
N ARG A 33 -8.64 22.76 -1.92
CA ARG A 33 -9.71 22.10 -1.17
C ARG A 33 -10.11 20.78 -1.85
N PRO A 34 -10.58 19.79 -1.08
CA PRO A 34 -11.14 18.57 -1.67
C PRO A 34 -12.41 18.92 -2.47
N SER A 35 -12.59 18.27 -3.61
CA SER A 35 -13.82 18.34 -4.36
C SER A 35 -14.89 17.51 -3.66
N GLY A 36 -16.01 18.12 -3.33
CA GLY A 36 -17.18 17.44 -2.74
C GLY A 36 -18.18 16.93 -3.79
N GLY A 37 -17.82 16.91 -5.06
CA GLY A 37 -18.78 16.60 -6.14
C GLY A 37 -19.97 17.55 -6.13
N ASP A 38 -21.19 17.01 -6.12
CA ASP A 38 -22.44 17.77 -6.08
C ASP A 38 -22.61 18.62 -4.80
N ARG A 39 -21.81 18.38 -3.75
CA ARG A 39 -21.80 19.13 -2.49
C ARG A 39 -20.85 20.34 -2.50
N GLY A 40 -20.21 20.62 -3.64
CA GLY A 40 -19.29 21.74 -3.79
C GLY A 40 -17.86 21.45 -3.28
N MET A 41 -17.14 22.51 -2.93
CA MET A 41 -15.77 22.41 -2.41
C MET A 41 -15.79 22.11 -0.90
N GLY A 42 -14.79 21.38 -0.42
CA GLY A 42 -14.61 21.13 1.02
C GLY A 42 -14.47 22.43 1.83
N ALA A 43 -14.89 22.39 3.10
CA ALA A 43 -14.92 23.56 3.98
C ALA A 43 -13.52 24.15 4.27
N PHE A 44 -12.48 23.29 4.29
CA PHE A 44 -11.11 23.68 4.61
C PHE A 44 -10.12 23.28 3.52
N PRO A 45 -9.06 24.07 3.31
CA PRO A 45 -7.92 23.61 2.50
C PRO A 45 -7.27 22.40 3.15
N GLN A 46 -6.78 21.46 2.33
CA GLN A 46 -6.18 20.22 2.81
C GLN A 46 -4.78 19.99 2.25
N VAL A 47 -3.90 19.53 3.13
CA VAL A 47 -2.59 18.98 2.74
C VAL A 47 -2.64 17.47 2.72
N ARG A 48 -1.88 16.88 1.80
CA ARG A 48 -1.60 15.45 1.76
C ARG A 48 -0.26 15.21 2.45
N LYS A 49 -0.26 14.47 3.54
CA LYS A 49 0.96 13.95 4.18
C LYS A 49 1.14 12.52 3.73
N VAL A 50 2.29 12.20 3.14
CA VAL A 50 2.72 10.83 2.89
C VAL A 50 3.94 10.56 3.74
N SER A 51 3.87 9.51 4.55
CA SER A 51 4.91 9.14 5.51
C SER A 51 5.44 7.74 5.22
N LEU A 52 6.71 7.55 5.52
CA LEU A 52 7.36 6.26 5.62
C LEU A 52 7.53 5.92 7.10
N VAL A 53 6.88 4.85 7.55
CA VAL A 53 6.85 4.43 8.95
C VAL A 53 7.56 3.08 9.09
N GLU A 54 8.35 2.92 10.13
CA GLU A 54 8.91 1.62 10.51
C GLU A 54 7.87 0.87 11.35
N GLN A 55 7.46 -0.32 10.89
CA GLN A 55 6.29 -1.00 11.44
C GLN A 55 6.52 -1.54 12.87
N GLY A 56 7.72 -2.00 13.18
CA GLY A 56 7.99 -2.58 14.50
C GLY A 56 8.05 -1.57 15.65
N THR A 57 8.45 -0.32 15.35
CA THR A 57 8.60 0.75 16.36
C THR A 57 7.56 1.86 16.17
N HIS A 58 6.80 1.84 15.09
CA HIS A 58 5.89 2.92 14.64
C HIS A 58 6.59 4.27 14.42
N ALA A 59 7.92 4.27 14.33
CA ALA A 59 8.67 5.50 14.10
C ALA A 59 8.45 6.02 12.68
N GLU A 60 8.07 7.28 12.55
CA GLU A 60 8.05 7.97 11.27
C GLU A 60 9.48 8.29 10.84
N ILE A 61 9.96 7.62 9.79
CA ILE A 61 11.34 7.75 9.28
C ILE A 61 11.50 8.99 8.41
N ALA A 62 10.49 9.23 7.59
CA ALA A 62 10.48 10.35 6.66
C ALA A 62 9.03 10.71 6.28
N MET A 63 8.80 11.96 5.97
CA MET A 63 7.51 12.41 5.45
C MET A 63 7.67 13.46 4.35
N VAL A 64 6.64 13.58 3.52
CA VAL A 64 6.46 14.69 2.59
C VAL A 64 5.06 15.24 2.72
N ILE A 65 4.96 16.58 2.67
CA ILE A 65 3.69 17.29 2.60
C ILE A 65 3.54 17.82 1.18
N LYS A 66 2.41 17.52 0.58
CA LYS A 66 2.07 17.89 -0.80
C LYS A 66 0.69 18.51 -0.87
N ARG A 67 0.44 19.20 -1.99
CA ARG A 67 -0.92 19.65 -2.35
C ARG A 67 -1.84 18.46 -2.47
N LEU A 68 -3.12 18.63 -2.14
CA LEU A 68 -4.13 17.57 -2.26
C LEU A 68 -4.18 16.95 -3.65
N ALA A 69 -4.01 17.75 -4.70
CA ALA A 69 -3.99 17.31 -6.09
C ALA A 69 -2.75 16.46 -6.48
N CYS A 70 -1.71 16.39 -5.63
CA CYS A 70 -0.54 15.56 -5.89
C CYS A 70 -0.91 14.07 -5.73
N GLY A 71 -0.64 13.27 -6.77
CA GLY A 71 -0.86 11.82 -6.70
C GLY A 71 0.02 11.15 -5.64
N GLU A 72 -0.51 10.10 -5.00
CA GLU A 72 0.16 9.35 -3.94
C GLU A 72 1.49 8.74 -4.39
N THR A 73 1.50 8.14 -5.57
CA THR A 73 2.72 7.58 -6.18
C THR A 73 3.80 8.63 -6.43
N THR A 74 3.41 9.85 -6.80
CA THR A 74 4.35 10.98 -6.97
C THR A 74 4.93 11.44 -5.65
N ALA A 75 4.11 11.52 -4.60
CA ALA A 75 4.57 11.86 -3.26
C ALA A 75 5.51 10.78 -2.70
N MET A 76 5.18 9.50 -2.91
CA MET A 76 6.00 8.35 -2.52
C MET A 76 7.39 8.38 -3.15
N GLN A 77 7.53 8.80 -4.40
CA GLN A 77 8.84 8.88 -5.06
C GLN A 77 9.85 9.76 -4.30
N ALA A 78 9.38 10.79 -3.62
CA ALA A 78 10.25 11.66 -2.80
C ALA A 78 10.77 10.96 -1.54
N LEU A 79 10.05 9.95 -1.04
CA LEU A 79 10.44 9.15 0.13
C LEU A 79 11.35 7.99 -0.21
N TRP A 80 11.45 7.63 -1.47
CA TRP A 80 12.16 6.43 -1.91
C TRP A 80 13.62 6.34 -1.43
N ARG A 81 14.32 7.47 -1.39
CA ARG A 81 15.71 7.55 -0.89
C ARG A 81 15.91 7.11 0.56
N HIS A 82 14.81 7.02 1.33
CA HIS A 82 14.82 6.60 2.74
C HIS A 82 14.49 5.11 2.92
N ILE A 83 14.31 4.36 1.81
CA ILE A 83 14.02 2.93 1.84
C ILE A 83 15.31 2.17 1.57
N PRO A 84 15.89 1.49 2.57
CA PRO A 84 17.09 0.70 2.36
C PRO A 84 16.84 -0.51 1.45
N ALA A 85 17.84 -0.92 0.68
CA ALA A 85 17.83 -2.21 0.00
C ALA A 85 17.60 -3.36 0.99
N GLY A 86 16.88 -4.40 0.58
CA GLY A 86 16.49 -5.51 1.45
C GLY A 86 15.27 -5.25 2.33
N SER A 87 14.73 -4.02 2.35
CA SER A 87 13.47 -3.72 3.04
C SER A 87 12.28 -4.45 2.40
N LEU A 88 11.25 -4.72 3.18
CA LEU A 88 9.91 -5.03 2.69
C LEU A 88 9.00 -3.79 2.88
N LEU A 89 8.51 -3.26 1.79
CA LEU A 89 7.61 -2.12 1.77
C LEU A 89 6.17 -2.62 1.69
N LEU A 90 5.36 -2.18 2.64
CA LEU A 90 3.93 -2.45 2.69
C LEU A 90 3.18 -1.30 2.04
N GLU A 91 2.26 -1.61 1.14
CA GLU A 91 1.53 -0.61 0.36
C GLU A 91 0.03 -0.86 0.39
N ASP A 92 -0.73 0.22 0.47
CA ASP A 92 -2.18 0.15 0.25
C ASP A 92 -2.53 0.32 -1.23
N ARG A 93 -3.80 0.08 -1.54
CA ARG A 93 -4.40 0.06 -2.90
C ARG A 93 -4.08 1.29 -3.76
N GLY A 94 -3.81 2.45 -3.15
CA GLY A 94 -3.53 3.70 -3.84
C GLY A 94 -2.12 3.80 -4.44
N PHE A 95 -1.16 3.01 -3.95
CA PHE A 95 0.25 3.11 -4.32
C PHE A 95 0.67 2.17 -5.45
N PHE A 96 -0.21 1.23 -5.84
CA PHE A 96 0.14 0.27 -6.88
C PHE A 96 0.43 0.93 -8.23
N SER A 97 1.65 0.76 -8.73
CA SER A 97 2.02 1.13 -10.09
C SER A 97 3.15 0.24 -10.64
N TYR A 98 3.09 -0.10 -11.93
CA TYR A 98 4.13 -0.90 -12.59
C TYR A 98 5.53 -0.26 -12.46
N SER A 99 5.63 1.06 -12.57
CA SER A 99 6.91 1.79 -12.46
C SER A 99 7.52 1.68 -11.06
N LEU A 100 6.69 1.70 -10.02
CA LEU A 100 7.14 1.51 -8.64
C LEU A 100 7.67 0.10 -8.42
N TRP A 101 6.95 -0.91 -8.89
CA TRP A 101 7.35 -2.31 -8.81
C TRP A 101 8.66 -2.58 -9.56
N LYS A 102 8.80 -2.02 -10.77
CA LYS A 102 10.05 -2.11 -11.53
C LYS A 102 11.22 -1.48 -10.78
N ARG A 103 11.01 -0.31 -10.16
CA ARG A 103 12.02 0.38 -9.35
C ARG A 103 12.40 -0.43 -8.12
N ALA A 104 11.41 -0.96 -7.40
CA ALA A 104 11.65 -1.77 -6.21
C ALA A 104 12.57 -2.97 -6.50
N LEU A 105 12.30 -3.71 -7.58
CA LEU A 105 13.15 -4.82 -7.99
C LEU A 105 14.57 -4.37 -8.35
N ALA A 106 14.71 -3.25 -9.06
CA ALA A 106 16.02 -2.72 -9.45
C ALA A 106 16.86 -2.26 -8.25
N GLU A 107 16.21 -1.81 -7.18
CA GLU A 107 16.86 -1.32 -5.97
C GLU A 107 16.81 -2.36 -4.81
N HIS A 108 16.47 -3.61 -5.11
CA HIS A 108 16.40 -4.72 -4.14
C HIS A 108 15.45 -4.45 -2.96
N VAL A 109 14.37 -3.75 -3.19
CA VAL A 109 13.26 -3.55 -2.25
C VAL A 109 12.17 -4.55 -2.55
N GLN A 110 11.70 -5.27 -1.54
CA GLN A 110 10.55 -6.17 -1.67
C GLN A 110 9.25 -5.40 -1.45
N LEU A 111 8.18 -5.83 -2.12
CA LEU A 111 6.86 -5.21 -2.02
C LEU A 111 5.81 -6.22 -1.54
N LEU A 112 4.93 -5.76 -0.68
CA LEU A 112 3.67 -6.43 -0.35
C LEU A 112 2.55 -5.38 -0.42
N ALA A 113 1.70 -5.48 -1.41
CA ALA A 113 0.65 -4.51 -1.68
C ALA A 113 -0.73 -5.13 -1.63
N ARG A 114 -1.69 -4.45 -1.01
CA ARG A 114 -3.10 -4.72 -1.22
C ARG A 114 -3.50 -4.16 -2.59
N VAL A 115 -4.16 -4.94 -3.42
CA VAL A 115 -4.58 -4.51 -4.75
C VAL A 115 -6.09 -4.59 -4.93
N LYS A 116 -6.61 -3.84 -5.89
CA LYS A 116 -8.03 -3.90 -6.24
C LYS A 116 -8.35 -5.25 -6.90
N SER A 117 -9.52 -5.81 -6.61
CA SER A 117 -9.95 -7.11 -7.15
C SER A 117 -10.04 -7.16 -8.68
N ASN A 118 -10.18 -6.00 -9.34
CA ASN A 118 -10.18 -5.91 -10.81
C ASN A 118 -8.77 -5.89 -11.45
N LEU A 119 -7.70 -5.87 -10.65
CA LEU A 119 -6.31 -5.89 -11.12
C LEU A 119 -5.64 -7.26 -10.96
N ILE A 120 -6.41 -8.34 -10.93
CA ILE A 120 -5.90 -9.69 -10.72
C ILE A 120 -5.34 -10.23 -12.05
N PRO A 121 -4.02 -10.48 -12.15
CA PRO A 121 -3.43 -11.05 -13.34
C PRO A 121 -3.68 -12.57 -13.41
N GLU A 122 -3.68 -13.11 -14.63
CA GLU A 122 -3.83 -14.53 -14.89
C GLU A 122 -2.72 -15.38 -14.25
N PRO A 123 -3.05 -16.53 -13.64
CA PRO A 123 -2.08 -17.44 -13.08
C PRO A 123 -1.12 -18.01 -14.13
N ILE A 124 0.19 -18.00 -13.82
CA ILE A 124 1.21 -18.75 -14.58
C ILE A 124 1.48 -20.09 -13.91
N ARG A 125 1.52 -20.12 -12.58
CA ARG A 125 1.80 -21.31 -11.79
C ARG A 125 1.14 -21.22 -10.42
N HIS A 126 0.37 -22.22 -10.05
CA HIS A 126 -0.17 -22.35 -8.70
C HIS A 126 0.91 -22.87 -7.74
N LEU A 127 0.85 -22.39 -6.50
CA LEU A 127 1.76 -22.73 -5.41
C LEU A 127 1.02 -23.58 -4.38
N SER A 128 1.78 -24.28 -3.53
CA SER A 128 1.24 -25.28 -2.58
C SER A 128 0.40 -24.66 -1.46
N ASP A 129 0.60 -23.38 -1.16
CA ASP A 129 -0.13 -22.66 -0.11
C ASP A 129 -1.40 -21.94 -0.60
N GLY A 130 -1.86 -22.26 -1.81
CA GLY A 130 -3.06 -21.69 -2.42
C GLY A 130 -2.84 -20.36 -3.15
N SER A 131 -1.65 -19.76 -3.05
CA SER A 131 -1.26 -18.60 -3.84
C SER A 131 -0.83 -19.01 -5.26
N TYR A 132 -0.51 -18.04 -6.12
CA TYR A 132 -0.01 -18.33 -7.46
C TYR A 132 0.94 -17.24 -7.96
N LEU A 133 1.81 -17.63 -8.89
CA LEU A 133 2.64 -16.69 -9.63
C LEU A 133 1.88 -16.15 -10.85
N ALA A 134 2.10 -14.89 -11.15
CA ALA A 134 1.53 -14.18 -12.29
C ALA A 134 2.52 -13.15 -12.85
N LYS A 135 2.19 -12.50 -13.95
CA LYS A 135 2.96 -11.37 -14.47
C LYS A 135 2.12 -10.11 -14.51
N ILE A 136 2.70 -9.00 -14.09
CA ILE A 136 2.17 -7.66 -14.31
C ILE A 136 2.93 -6.96 -15.43
N TYR A 137 2.25 -6.11 -16.19
CA TYR A 137 2.80 -5.41 -17.35
C TYR A 137 2.48 -3.92 -17.27
N ARG A 138 3.29 -3.11 -17.92
CA ARG A 138 3.08 -1.67 -18.00
C ARG A 138 1.78 -1.31 -18.73
N ASN A 139 1.46 -2.06 -19.79
CA ASN A 139 0.31 -1.81 -20.65
C ASN A 139 -0.10 -3.09 -21.40
N PHE A 140 -1.21 -3.02 -22.12
CA PHE A 140 -1.75 -4.14 -22.90
C PHE A 140 -0.79 -4.62 -24.02
N TYR A 141 -0.07 -3.71 -24.67
CA TYR A 141 0.87 -4.08 -25.73
C TYR A 141 2.03 -4.93 -25.19
N ASP A 142 2.62 -4.53 -24.05
CA ASP A 142 3.68 -5.33 -23.41
C ASP A 142 3.13 -6.71 -23.00
N ARG A 143 1.90 -6.77 -22.49
CA ARG A 143 1.23 -8.02 -22.14
C ARG A 143 1.03 -8.94 -23.35
N SER A 144 0.54 -8.41 -24.48
CA SER A 144 0.29 -9.19 -25.70
C SER A 144 1.55 -9.78 -26.34
N LYS A 145 2.70 -9.20 -26.04
CA LYS A 145 4.03 -9.62 -26.55
C LYS A 145 4.89 -10.32 -25.49
N ASP A 146 4.36 -10.51 -24.29
CA ASP A 146 5.09 -10.98 -23.10
C ASP A 146 6.45 -10.26 -22.90
N ARG A 147 6.43 -8.93 -23.03
CA ARG A 147 7.63 -8.11 -22.88
C ARG A 147 7.59 -7.34 -21.57
N ASN A 148 8.76 -7.22 -20.92
CA ASN A 148 8.91 -6.44 -19.68
C ASN A 148 7.95 -6.87 -18.55
N GLY A 149 7.47 -8.12 -18.56
CA GLY A 149 6.63 -8.64 -17.50
C GLY A 149 7.42 -8.76 -16.19
N ILE A 150 6.82 -8.30 -15.08
CA ILE A 150 7.34 -8.50 -13.72
C ILE A 150 6.60 -9.69 -13.15
N VAL A 151 7.34 -10.72 -12.72
CA VAL A 151 6.75 -11.86 -12.00
C VAL A 151 6.40 -11.41 -10.59
N VAL A 152 5.19 -11.70 -10.19
CA VAL A 152 4.62 -11.40 -8.88
C VAL A 152 3.93 -12.63 -8.33
N ARG A 153 3.78 -12.69 -7.01
CA ARG A 153 2.95 -13.69 -6.34
C ARG A 153 1.66 -13.03 -5.91
N VAL A 154 0.55 -13.71 -6.16
CA VAL A 154 -0.81 -13.24 -5.85
C VAL A 154 -1.40 -14.16 -4.80
N ILE A 155 -1.94 -13.56 -3.74
CA ILE A 155 -2.58 -14.24 -2.62
C ILE A 155 -4.01 -13.73 -2.54
N ARG A 156 -4.99 -14.64 -2.68
CA ARG A 156 -6.42 -14.33 -2.57
C ARG A 156 -6.96 -14.95 -1.29
N TYR A 157 -7.67 -14.19 -0.50
CA TYR A 157 -8.24 -14.69 0.75
C TYR A 157 -9.53 -13.96 1.11
N LYS A 158 -10.30 -14.59 1.97
CA LYS A 158 -11.51 -14.03 2.58
C LYS A 158 -11.30 -13.98 4.08
N LEU A 159 -11.84 -12.97 4.71
CA LEU A 159 -11.92 -12.91 6.16
C LEU A 159 -13.25 -13.50 6.61
N ASP A 160 -13.19 -14.41 7.55
CA ASP A 160 -14.38 -14.84 8.25
C ASP A 160 -14.75 -13.76 9.25
N ASP A 161 -15.88 -13.08 9.03
CA ASP A 161 -16.45 -12.14 9.99
C ASP A 161 -17.51 -12.88 10.85
N PRO A 162 -17.21 -13.21 12.12
CA PRO A 162 -18.15 -13.91 13.00
C PRO A 162 -19.44 -13.12 13.25
N GLN A 163 -19.44 -11.80 13.00
CA GLN A 163 -20.61 -10.93 13.20
C GLN A 163 -21.46 -10.73 11.94
N GLY A 164 -21.04 -11.29 10.81
CA GLY A 164 -21.89 -11.40 9.62
C GLY A 164 -22.09 -10.14 8.79
N VAL A 165 -21.40 -9.03 9.09
CA VAL A 165 -21.62 -7.74 8.44
C VAL A 165 -20.81 -7.60 7.13
N ARG A 166 -19.73 -8.36 6.94
CA ARG A 166 -18.81 -8.25 5.79
C ARG A 166 -18.52 -9.59 5.09
N HIS A 167 -19.50 -10.47 4.99
CA HIS A 167 -19.34 -11.88 4.63
C HIS A 167 -18.74 -12.20 3.26
N HIS A 168 -18.45 -11.26 2.37
CA HIS A 168 -18.03 -11.60 1.00
C HIS A 168 -16.92 -10.73 0.39
N GLU A 169 -16.25 -9.90 1.16
CA GLU A 169 -15.16 -9.13 0.57
C GLU A 169 -13.92 -10.01 0.35
N GLU A 170 -13.62 -10.28 -0.90
CA GLU A 170 -12.38 -10.94 -1.28
C GLU A 170 -11.24 -9.93 -1.25
N HIS A 171 -10.19 -10.28 -0.52
CA HIS A 171 -8.97 -9.49 -0.43
C HIS A 171 -7.89 -10.09 -1.33
N VAL A 172 -7.11 -9.23 -1.96
CA VAL A 172 -6.01 -9.64 -2.82
C VAL A 172 -4.74 -8.92 -2.41
N LEU A 173 -3.72 -9.70 -2.09
CA LEU A 173 -2.35 -9.23 -1.92
C LEU A 173 -1.52 -9.60 -3.13
N MET A 174 -0.60 -8.74 -3.49
CA MET A 174 0.40 -8.98 -4.51
C MET A 174 1.78 -8.68 -3.92
N THR A 175 2.76 -9.54 -4.19
CA THR A 175 4.09 -9.40 -3.59
C THR A 175 5.20 -9.81 -4.56
N THR A 176 6.40 -9.28 -4.31
CA THR A 176 7.64 -9.71 -4.96
C THR A 176 8.32 -10.88 -4.23
N LEU A 177 7.79 -11.31 -3.06
CA LEU A 177 8.24 -12.49 -2.32
C LEU A 177 7.65 -13.76 -2.96
N LEU A 178 8.39 -14.36 -3.90
CA LEU A 178 7.87 -15.40 -4.78
C LEU A 178 7.89 -16.79 -4.17
N ASP A 179 8.78 -17.06 -3.20
CA ASP A 179 8.98 -18.37 -2.60
C ASP A 179 8.03 -18.58 -1.42
N GLU A 180 7.08 -19.53 -1.58
CA GLU A 180 6.13 -19.90 -0.53
C GLU A 180 6.74 -20.68 0.62
N SER A 181 7.89 -21.30 0.41
CA SER A 181 8.61 -22.02 1.47
C SER A 181 9.32 -21.09 2.44
N GLU A 182 9.76 -19.94 1.97
CA GLU A 182 10.38 -18.89 2.80
C GLU A 182 9.32 -17.98 3.45
N HIS A 183 8.24 -17.69 2.72
CA HIS A 183 7.19 -16.73 3.11
C HIS A 183 5.81 -17.30 2.76
N SER A 184 5.17 -17.97 3.71
CA SER A 184 3.85 -18.56 3.49
C SER A 184 2.78 -17.47 3.22
N ALA A 185 1.73 -17.83 2.46
CA ALA A 185 0.61 -16.92 2.21
C ALA A 185 -0.01 -16.40 3.51
N LEU A 186 -0.16 -17.28 4.50
CA LEU A 186 -0.73 -16.91 5.81
C LEU A 186 0.12 -15.87 6.54
N GLU A 187 1.44 -16.00 6.56
CA GLU A 187 2.33 -15.00 7.18
C GLU A 187 2.20 -13.64 6.52
N LEU A 188 2.12 -13.58 5.18
CA LEU A 188 1.96 -12.33 4.45
C LEU A 188 0.57 -11.70 4.65
N ILE A 189 -0.48 -12.51 4.79
CA ILE A 189 -1.81 -12.04 5.16
C ILE A 189 -1.78 -11.42 6.56
N CYS A 190 -1.25 -12.13 7.57
CA CYS A 190 -1.15 -11.61 8.93
C CYS A 190 -0.37 -10.29 8.98
N LEU A 191 0.78 -10.22 8.30
CA LEU A 191 1.58 -9.00 8.24
C LEU A 191 0.82 -7.82 7.63
N SER A 192 0.05 -8.06 6.57
CA SER A 192 -0.80 -7.03 5.96
C SER A 192 -1.92 -6.57 6.89
N HIS A 193 -2.46 -7.46 7.74
CA HIS A 193 -3.52 -7.13 8.70
C HIS A 193 -3.01 -6.37 9.92
N GLU A 194 -1.84 -6.71 10.46
CA GLU A 194 -1.20 -5.97 11.55
C GLU A 194 -1.07 -4.48 11.21
N ARG A 195 -0.71 -4.16 9.98
CA ARG A 195 -0.69 -2.77 9.49
C ARG A 195 -2.07 -2.08 9.63
N TRP A 196 -3.14 -2.80 9.38
CA TRP A 196 -4.51 -2.26 9.39
C TRP A 196 -5.04 -2.02 10.81
N GLU A 197 -4.76 -2.91 11.74
CA GLU A 197 -5.14 -2.73 13.14
C GLU A 197 -4.48 -1.50 13.74
N GLU A 198 -3.25 -1.23 13.35
CA GLU A 198 -2.52 -0.02 13.75
C GLU A 198 -3.16 1.26 13.18
N GLU A 199 -3.59 1.28 11.93
CA GLU A 199 -4.27 2.43 11.33
C GLU A 199 -5.58 2.75 12.06
N LEU A 200 -6.36 1.74 12.43
CA LEU A 200 -7.60 1.91 13.19
C LEU A 200 -7.33 2.53 14.56
N THR A 201 -6.29 2.09 15.27
CA THR A 201 -5.90 2.63 16.57
C THR A 201 -5.51 4.12 16.49
N TYR A 202 -4.82 4.52 15.42
CA TYR A 202 -4.46 5.92 15.20
C TYR A 202 -5.66 6.81 14.85
N ASP A 203 -6.62 6.31 14.11
CA ASP A 203 -7.84 7.04 13.75
C ASP A 203 -8.76 7.21 14.98
N GLU A 204 -8.82 6.22 15.86
CA GLU A 204 -9.51 6.34 17.16
C GLU A 204 -8.87 7.40 18.06
N GLN A 205 -7.54 7.47 18.12
CA GLN A 205 -6.83 8.49 18.90
C GLN A 205 -7.10 9.91 18.40
N LYS A 206 -7.25 10.12 17.08
CA LYS A 206 -7.59 11.43 16.52
C LYS A 206 -9.02 11.87 16.84
N THR A 207 -9.95 10.92 16.95
CA THR A 207 -11.37 11.22 17.23
C THR A 207 -11.62 11.54 18.71
N HIS A 208 -10.69 11.21 19.60
CA HIS A 208 -10.83 11.43 21.05
C HIS A 208 -9.97 12.58 21.60
N GLN A 209 -9.33 13.37 20.72
CA GLN A 209 -8.52 14.55 21.11
C GLN A 209 -9.19 15.90 20.85
N ASP A 210 -10.52 15.92 20.62
CA ASP A 210 -11.34 17.13 20.57
C ASP A 210 -12.01 17.43 21.91
#